data_91cc08f6606b0db120b4f6e6f58a8035
#
_entry.id   91cc08f6606b0db120b4f6e6f58a8035
#
_cell.length_a   1.000
_cell.length_b   1.000
_cell.length_c   1.000
_cell.angle_alpha   90.00
_cell.angle_beta   90.00
_cell.angle_gamma   90.00
#
_symmetry.space_group_name_H-M   'P 1'
#
loop_
_entity.id
_entity.type
_entity.pdbx_description
1 polymer ?
#
loop_
_entity_poly.entity_id
_entity_poly.type
_entity_poly.pdbx_seq_one_letter_code
_entity_poly.pdbx_strand_id
1 'polypeptide(L)'
;MAGQGAATVDVGTAEHRQVTEKFIAACAGGDLDGLLEVLAPDVWGDFDAGPDGPRAVVIRGADRVARNLLYYLGPGMTLVTQPVAGQAALLGFTGRTLSLVLILTVKAGRIQAMHGIGDPRKLGLLSAQLG
;
A
#
# COMPACT_ATOMS: atom_id res chain seq x y z
N MET A 1 -30.05 1.80 8.78
CA MET A 1 -30.03 3.25 9.04
C MET A 1 -28.92 3.89 8.24
N ALA A 2 -29.30 4.65 7.26
CA ALA A 2 -28.34 5.28 6.34
C ALA A 2 -27.36 6.21 7.07
N GLY A 3 -27.85 6.98 8.04
CA GLY A 3 -27.01 7.90 8.78
C GLY A 3 -25.90 7.22 9.57
N GLN A 4 -26.22 6.08 10.19
CA GLN A 4 -25.22 5.33 10.96
C GLN A 4 -24.18 4.72 10.05
N GLY A 5 -24.61 4.18 8.92
CA GLY A 5 -23.68 3.61 7.96
C GLY A 5 -22.72 4.64 7.39
N ALA A 6 -23.23 5.82 7.07
CA ALA A 6 -22.41 6.91 6.54
C ALA A 6 -21.39 7.36 7.57
N ALA A 7 -21.79 7.52 8.83
CA ALA A 7 -20.87 7.94 9.90
C ALA A 7 -19.75 6.92 10.11
N THR A 8 -20.10 5.63 10.10
CA THR A 8 -19.10 4.57 10.26
C THR A 8 -18.12 4.55 9.10
N VAL A 9 -18.62 4.70 7.88
CA VAL A 9 -17.77 4.73 6.69
C VAL A 9 -16.86 5.95 6.70
N ASP A 10 -17.38 7.11 7.10
CA ASP A 10 -16.59 8.34 7.13
C ASP A 10 -15.44 8.23 8.13
N VAL A 11 -15.69 7.67 9.32
CA VAL A 11 -14.65 7.47 10.32
C VAL A 11 -13.59 6.51 9.81
N GLY A 12 -14.01 5.39 9.23
CA GLY A 12 -13.07 4.42 8.65
C GLY A 12 -12.25 5.01 7.52
N THR A 13 -12.88 5.82 6.65
CA THR A 13 -12.21 6.46 5.54
C THR A 13 -11.18 7.47 6.04
N ALA A 14 -11.51 8.26 7.06
CA ALA A 14 -10.59 9.24 7.64
C ALA A 14 -9.37 8.54 8.27
N GLU A 15 -9.60 7.45 9.01
CA GLU A 15 -8.52 6.66 9.60
C GLU A 15 -7.61 6.08 8.52
N HIS A 16 -8.19 5.49 7.48
CA HIS A 16 -7.41 4.95 6.36
C HIS A 16 -6.59 6.03 5.69
N ARG A 17 -7.16 7.19 5.50
CA ARG A 17 -6.46 8.31 4.87
C ARG A 17 -5.26 8.75 5.69
N GLN A 18 -5.43 8.92 7.00
CA GLN A 18 -4.35 9.35 7.87
C GLN A 18 -3.20 8.35 7.88
N VAL A 19 -3.51 7.06 8.00
CA VAL A 19 -2.51 6.00 7.97
C VAL A 19 -1.78 5.98 6.62
N THR A 20 -2.55 6.09 5.54
CA THR A 20 -2.00 6.05 4.19
C THR A 20 -1.09 7.25 3.93
N GLU A 21 -1.47 8.45 4.38
CA GLU A 21 -0.65 9.65 4.22
C GLU A 21 0.67 9.53 4.98
N LYS A 22 0.64 9.02 6.21
CA LYS A 22 1.85 8.78 6.99
C LYS A 22 2.74 7.75 6.33
N PHE A 23 2.13 6.70 5.79
CA PHE A 23 2.86 5.66 5.07
C PHE A 23 3.60 6.23 3.86
N ILE A 24 2.90 7.01 3.04
CA ILE A 24 3.49 7.65 1.85
C ILE A 24 4.64 8.56 2.25
N ALA A 25 4.44 9.40 3.25
CA ALA A 25 5.48 10.33 3.71
C ALA A 25 6.72 9.59 4.20
N ALA A 26 6.53 8.51 4.95
CA ALA A 26 7.64 7.71 5.46
C ALA A 26 8.40 7.03 4.31
N CYS A 27 7.70 6.49 3.33
CA CYS A 27 8.34 5.87 2.17
C CYS A 27 9.12 6.91 1.36
N ALA A 28 8.53 8.07 1.12
CA ALA A 28 9.17 9.13 0.35
C ALA A 28 10.43 9.65 1.03
N GLY A 29 10.42 9.72 2.35
CA GLY A 29 11.56 10.20 3.12
C GLY A 29 12.57 9.13 3.51
N GLY A 30 12.33 7.87 3.16
CA GLY A 30 13.18 6.77 3.61
C GLY A 30 13.18 6.61 5.13
N ASP A 31 12.07 6.94 5.76
CA ASP A 31 11.95 7.03 7.22
C ASP A 31 11.51 5.70 7.81
N LEU A 32 12.47 4.89 8.24
CA LEU A 32 12.18 3.59 8.83
C LEU A 32 11.32 3.72 10.10
N ASP A 33 11.64 4.67 10.97
CA ASP A 33 10.88 4.86 12.20
C ASP A 33 9.44 5.26 11.92
N GLY A 34 9.24 6.13 10.93
CA GLY A 34 7.90 6.53 10.50
C GLY A 34 7.08 5.34 10.00
N LEU A 35 7.71 4.43 9.26
CA LEU A 35 7.04 3.20 8.82
C LEU A 35 6.68 2.32 10.01
N LEU A 36 7.59 2.16 10.95
CA LEU A 36 7.33 1.32 12.13
C LEU A 36 6.17 1.86 12.97
N GLU A 37 5.93 3.17 12.94
CA GLU A 37 4.80 3.76 13.65
C GLU A 37 3.46 3.39 13.04
N VAL A 38 3.39 3.22 11.73
CA VAL A 38 2.12 2.94 11.04
C VAL A 38 1.89 1.46 10.77
N LEU A 39 2.91 0.62 10.95
CA LEU A 39 2.78 -0.83 10.76
C LEU A 39 2.43 -1.51 12.06
N ALA A 40 1.50 -2.47 12.01
CA ALA A 40 1.23 -3.32 13.16
C ALA A 40 2.47 -4.18 13.45
N PRO A 41 2.76 -4.51 14.72
CA PRO A 41 3.95 -5.32 15.03
C PRO A 41 3.98 -6.67 14.33
N ASP A 42 2.81 -7.26 14.08
CA ASP A 42 2.65 -8.54 13.41
C ASP A 42 2.19 -8.39 11.96
N VAL A 43 2.44 -7.23 11.35
CA VAL A 43 2.10 -6.97 9.95
C VAL A 43 2.74 -8.03 9.04
N TRP A 44 2.03 -8.36 7.99
CA TRP A 44 2.56 -9.23 6.96
C TRP A 44 2.22 -8.69 5.58
N GLY A 45 3.01 -9.07 4.61
CA GLY A 45 2.78 -8.63 3.25
C GLY A 45 3.28 -9.64 2.24
N ASP A 46 2.73 -9.57 1.04
CA ASP A 46 3.21 -10.34 -0.08
C ASP A 46 3.33 -9.45 -1.31
N PHE A 47 4.03 -9.94 -2.31
CA PHE A 47 4.27 -9.20 -3.54
C PHE A 47 4.18 -10.14 -4.73
N ASP A 48 3.33 -9.79 -5.69
CA ASP A 48 3.13 -10.54 -6.93
C ASP A 48 3.84 -9.81 -8.07
N ALA A 49 5.00 -10.33 -8.46
CA ALA A 49 5.78 -9.78 -9.57
C ALA A 49 5.46 -10.44 -10.91
N GLY A 50 4.48 -11.35 -10.93
CA GLY A 50 4.08 -12.05 -12.15
C GLY A 50 4.88 -13.33 -12.39
N PRO A 51 4.52 -14.10 -13.44
CA PRO A 51 5.16 -15.39 -13.71
C PRO A 51 6.64 -15.30 -14.07
N ASP A 52 7.08 -14.15 -14.60
CA ASP A 52 8.47 -13.96 -15.00
C ASP A 52 9.30 -13.27 -13.90
N GLY A 53 8.68 -12.92 -12.80
CA GLY A 53 9.34 -12.25 -11.69
C GLY A 53 9.68 -13.21 -10.56
N PRO A 54 10.25 -12.69 -9.45
CA PRO A 54 10.55 -13.50 -8.28
C PRO A 54 9.28 -14.16 -7.74
N ARG A 55 9.45 -15.37 -7.18
CA ARG A 55 8.33 -16.07 -6.56
C ARG A 55 7.80 -15.26 -5.39
N ALA A 56 6.48 -15.18 -5.28
CA ALA A 56 5.83 -14.47 -4.18
C ALA A 56 6.24 -15.09 -2.84
N VAL A 57 6.65 -14.25 -1.91
CA VAL A 57 7.05 -14.66 -0.57
C VAL A 57 6.30 -13.78 0.42
N VAL A 58 5.75 -14.41 1.45
CA VAL A 58 5.11 -13.68 2.55
C VAL A 58 6.19 -13.22 3.52
N ILE A 59 6.22 -11.93 3.80
CA ILE A 59 7.15 -11.32 4.75
C ILE A 59 6.36 -10.92 5.98
N ARG A 60 6.85 -11.29 7.16
CA ARG A 60 6.16 -11.04 8.41
C ARG A 60 7.03 -10.22 9.35
N GLY A 61 6.36 -9.35 10.14
CA GLY A 61 7.00 -8.52 11.13
C GLY A 61 7.29 -7.12 10.63
N ALA A 62 7.05 -6.13 11.50
CA ALA A 62 7.13 -4.73 11.12
C ALA A 62 8.50 -4.32 10.59
N ASP A 63 9.57 -4.77 11.26
CA ASP A 63 10.92 -4.40 10.86
C ASP A 63 11.25 -4.93 9.45
N ARG A 64 10.97 -6.20 9.21
CA ARG A 64 11.26 -6.81 7.91
C ARG A 64 10.42 -6.22 6.79
N VAL A 65 9.15 -5.99 7.06
CA VAL A 65 8.25 -5.38 6.08
C VAL A 65 8.71 -3.96 5.76
N ALA A 66 9.05 -3.16 6.79
CA ALA A 66 9.49 -1.80 6.60
C ALA A 66 10.79 -1.71 5.78
N ARG A 67 11.76 -2.53 6.10
CA ARG A 67 13.05 -2.54 5.37
C ARG A 67 12.86 -2.96 3.93
N ASN A 68 11.99 -3.94 3.71
CA ASN A 68 11.69 -4.42 2.36
C ASN A 68 11.01 -3.33 1.53
N LEU A 69 10.08 -2.61 2.16
CA LEU A 69 9.39 -1.50 1.50
C LEU A 69 10.39 -0.42 1.07
N LEU A 70 11.26 0.00 1.97
CA LEU A 70 12.25 1.04 1.65
C LEU A 70 13.22 0.59 0.55
N TYR A 71 13.52 -0.69 0.50
CA TYR A 71 14.38 -1.24 -0.54
C TYR A 71 13.72 -1.15 -1.92
N TYR A 72 12.43 -1.53 -2.01
CA TYR A 72 11.73 -1.58 -3.29
C TYR A 72 11.07 -0.29 -3.69
N LEU A 73 10.63 0.52 -2.73
CA LEU A 73 9.95 1.78 -2.99
C LEU A 73 10.91 2.96 -2.94
N GLY A 74 12.09 2.82 -3.48
CA GLY A 74 13.12 3.83 -3.42
C GLY A 74 12.65 5.22 -3.88
N PRO A 75 13.54 6.23 -3.78
CA PRO A 75 13.14 7.63 -3.98
C PRO A 75 12.64 7.98 -5.39
N GLY A 76 12.81 7.09 -6.35
CA GLY A 76 12.33 7.32 -7.70
C GLY A 76 10.86 7.00 -7.94
N MET A 77 10.15 6.48 -6.95
CA MET A 77 8.76 6.07 -7.12
C MET A 77 7.82 7.08 -6.46
N THR A 78 6.80 7.50 -7.19
CA THR A 78 5.75 8.38 -6.67
C THR A 78 4.56 7.53 -6.26
N LEU A 79 4.12 7.67 -5.01
CA LEU A 79 2.96 6.96 -4.49
C LEU A 79 1.77 7.91 -4.40
N VAL A 80 0.63 7.48 -4.93
CA VAL A 80 -0.61 8.24 -4.83
C VAL A 80 -1.72 7.34 -4.30
N THR A 81 -2.66 7.93 -3.57
CA THR A 81 -3.80 7.18 -3.06
C THR A 81 -4.84 7.01 -4.15
N GLN A 82 -5.41 5.81 -4.23
CA GLN A 82 -6.48 5.51 -5.18
C GLN A 82 -7.33 4.41 -4.59
N PRO A 83 -8.47 4.75 -3.96
CA PRO A 83 -9.35 3.71 -3.43
C PRO A 83 -9.82 2.78 -4.54
N VAL A 84 -9.73 1.49 -4.29
CA VAL A 84 -10.16 0.47 -5.24
C VAL A 84 -11.12 -0.46 -4.52
N ALA A 85 -12.36 -0.54 -4.99
CA ALA A 85 -13.39 -1.42 -4.41
C ALA A 85 -13.55 -1.23 -2.90
N GLY A 86 -13.46 0.01 -2.43
CA GLY A 86 -13.64 0.33 -1.01
C GLY A 86 -12.42 0.05 -0.13
N GLN A 87 -11.30 -0.40 -0.72
CA GLN A 87 -10.08 -0.66 0.01
C GLN A 87 -9.07 0.46 -0.14
N ALA A 88 -8.24 0.65 0.88
CA ALA A 88 -7.13 1.59 0.80
C ALA A 88 -6.08 1.03 -0.16
N ALA A 89 -5.87 1.72 -1.25
CA ALA A 89 -4.90 1.30 -2.26
C ALA A 89 -3.99 2.46 -2.63
N LEU A 90 -2.76 2.12 -2.98
CA LEU A 90 -1.75 3.07 -3.46
C LEU A 90 -1.29 2.65 -4.84
N LEU A 91 -1.14 3.64 -5.71
CA LEU A 91 -0.53 3.44 -7.02
C LEU A 91 0.88 3.99 -6.98
N GLY A 92 1.83 3.18 -7.42
CA GLY A 92 3.23 3.59 -7.51
C GLY A 92 3.64 3.81 -8.95
N PHE A 93 4.13 5.00 -9.24
CA PHE A 93 4.57 5.38 -10.59
C PHE A 93 6.07 5.60 -10.63
N THR A 94 6.71 5.04 -11.65
CA THR A 94 8.08 5.37 -12.00
C THR A 94 7.99 6.25 -13.24
N GLY A 95 8.26 7.55 -13.07
CA GLY A 95 7.92 8.51 -14.12
C GLY A 95 6.42 8.51 -14.35
N ARG A 96 6.00 8.18 -15.57
CA ARG A 96 4.59 8.13 -15.94
C ARG A 96 4.05 6.70 -16.01
N THR A 97 4.87 5.72 -15.65
CA THR A 97 4.51 4.32 -15.78
C THR A 97 4.03 3.78 -14.45
N LEU A 98 2.85 3.17 -14.46
CA LEU A 98 2.34 2.47 -13.27
C LEU A 98 3.21 1.23 -13.06
N SER A 99 3.93 1.21 -11.94
CA SER A 99 4.89 0.15 -11.63
C SER A 99 4.48 -0.73 -10.47
N LEU A 100 3.51 -0.28 -9.68
CA LEU A 100 3.13 -0.99 -8.46
C LEU A 100 1.72 -0.60 -8.03
N VAL A 101 0.98 -1.57 -7.53
CA VAL A 101 -0.25 -1.33 -6.78
C VAL A 101 -0.09 -1.98 -5.41
N LEU A 102 -0.32 -1.21 -4.35
CA LEU A 102 -0.32 -1.73 -2.99
C LEU A 102 -1.73 -1.65 -2.43
N ILE A 103 -2.24 -2.77 -1.98
CA ILE A 103 -3.53 -2.83 -1.31
C ILE A 103 -3.25 -3.01 0.18
N LEU A 104 -3.76 -2.07 0.98
CA LEU A 104 -3.50 -2.03 2.41
C LEU A 104 -4.72 -2.48 3.19
N THR A 105 -4.51 -3.34 4.17
CA THR A 105 -5.53 -3.67 5.16
C THR A 105 -5.19 -2.90 6.42
N VAL A 106 -6.03 -1.93 6.76
CA VAL A 106 -5.86 -1.09 7.94
C VAL A 106 -6.77 -1.59 9.05
N LYS A 107 -6.22 -1.75 10.25
CA LYS A 107 -6.98 -2.21 11.40
C LYS A 107 -6.45 -1.50 12.64
N ALA A 108 -7.37 -0.88 13.41
CA ALA A 108 -7.02 -0.18 14.63
C ALA A 108 -5.93 0.88 14.43
N GLY A 109 -6.03 1.63 13.34
CA GLY A 109 -5.11 2.73 13.05
C GLY A 109 -3.74 2.33 12.57
N ARG A 110 -3.55 1.06 12.20
CA ARG A 110 -2.27 0.55 11.71
C ARG A 110 -2.47 -0.36 10.51
N ILE A 111 -1.42 -0.50 9.71
CA ILE A 111 -1.45 -1.40 8.57
C ILE A 111 -1.16 -2.81 9.07
N GLN A 112 -2.16 -3.69 8.93
CA GLN A 112 -2.07 -5.08 9.38
C GLN A 112 -1.53 -5.99 8.28
N ALA A 113 -1.88 -5.69 7.03
CA ALA A 113 -1.45 -6.50 5.90
C ALA A 113 -1.33 -5.63 4.65
N MET A 114 -0.50 -6.05 3.72
CA MET A 114 -0.40 -5.41 2.43
C MET A 114 -0.16 -6.43 1.33
N HIS A 115 -0.74 -6.14 0.17
CA HIS A 115 -0.57 -6.96 -1.01
C HIS A 115 -0.06 -6.07 -2.13
N GLY A 116 1.13 -6.36 -2.63
CA GLY A 116 1.74 -5.61 -3.72
C GLY A 116 1.60 -6.34 -5.04
N ILE A 117 1.26 -5.60 -6.08
CA ILE A 117 1.16 -6.13 -7.44
C ILE A 117 2.13 -5.37 -8.32
N GLY A 118 3.13 -6.07 -8.82
CA GLY A 118 4.11 -5.53 -9.76
C GLY A 118 4.14 -6.28 -11.07
N ASP A 119 3.17 -7.18 -11.31
CA ASP A 119 3.06 -7.92 -12.56
C ASP A 119 2.71 -6.98 -13.72
N PRO A 120 3.58 -6.82 -14.73
CA PRO A 120 3.32 -5.89 -15.83
C PRO A 120 2.00 -6.12 -16.56
N ARG A 121 1.55 -7.35 -16.67
CA ARG A 121 0.28 -7.66 -17.34
C ARG A 121 -0.90 -7.14 -16.57
N LYS A 122 -0.93 -7.37 -15.24
CA LYS A 122 -2.00 -6.87 -14.38
C LYS A 122 -1.98 -5.36 -14.30
N LEU A 123 -0.79 -4.77 -14.22
CA LEU A 123 -0.64 -3.33 -14.17
C LEU A 123 -1.09 -2.67 -15.47
N GLY A 124 -0.83 -3.30 -16.60
CA GLY A 124 -1.29 -2.82 -17.90
C GLY A 124 -2.82 -2.76 -17.97
N LEU A 125 -3.49 -3.79 -17.49
CA LEU A 125 -4.96 -3.82 -17.45
C LEU A 125 -5.52 -2.73 -16.53
N LEU A 126 -4.92 -2.55 -15.35
CA LEU A 126 -5.35 -1.52 -14.42
C LEU A 126 -5.13 -0.13 -14.97
N SER A 127 -3.98 0.10 -15.60
CA SER A 127 -3.66 1.39 -16.22
C SER A 127 -4.67 1.75 -17.31
N ALA A 128 -5.09 0.78 -18.12
CA ALA A 128 -6.10 0.98 -19.13
C ALA A 128 -7.45 1.37 -18.52
N GLN A 129 -7.81 0.79 -17.39
CA GLN A 129 -9.05 1.14 -16.68
C GLN A 129 -9.00 2.53 -16.07
N LEU A 130 -7.82 2.93 -15.58
CA LEU A 130 -7.65 4.25 -14.95
C LEU A 130 -7.54 5.37 -15.95
N GLY A 131 -7.00 5.06 -17.09
CA GLY A 131 -6.70 6.04 -18.10
C GLY A 131 -7.72 6.28 -19.12
#